data_ed5fa8a04633232d7eeb8c362429c0cd
#
_entry.id   ed5fa8a04633232d7eeb8c362429c0cd
#
_cell.length_a   1.000
_cell.length_b   1.000
_cell.length_c   1.000
_cell.angle_alpha   90.00
_cell.angle_beta   90.00
_cell.angle_gamma   90.00
#
_symmetry.space_group_name_H-M   'P 1'
#
loop_
_entity.id
_entity.type
_entity.pdbx_description
1 polymer ?
#
loop_
_entity_poly.entity_id
_entity_poly.type
_entity_poly.pdbx_seq_one_letter_code
_entity_poly.pdbx_strand_id
1 'polypeptide(L)'
;MNKFLFIVSVFFIFSISAYSKDYGYQQFLSDNSLIPVIESKSDITVDIIEFSSFSCSHCATFHNETLLELKESEVFKNVNYYVVDFPLNQAAFYASIVGSCDLSLRPIYIDSVYENYDVWTKAETGEGIIELLNSYGLQHGLGEEQLEICLKNEDLQNKLLSLQVDSQNIFGVESTPTFIVGGKKVQGNRPASEFIKIISKKLNQ
;
A
#
# COMPACT_ATOMS: atom_id res chain seq x y z
N MET A 1 -49.46 22.78 44.06
CA MET A 1 -48.34 23.56 43.49
C MET A 1 -47.26 22.55 43.02
N ASN A 2 -47.40 22.09 41.79
CA ASN A 2 -46.46 21.12 41.20
C ASN A 2 -45.31 21.87 40.49
N LYS A 3 -44.08 21.69 40.98
CA LYS A 3 -42.89 22.19 40.31
C LYS A 3 -42.44 21.14 39.30
N PHE A 4 -42.62 21.43 38.02
CA PHE A 4 -42.02 20.68 36.92
C PHE A 4 -40.53 21.03 36.83
N LEU A 5 -39.71 20.02 37.07
CA LEU A 5 -38.27 20.11 36.91
C LEU A 5 -37.96 19.75 35.43
N PHE A 6 -37.60 20.74 34.60
CA PHE A 6 -37.11 20.53 33.26
C PHE A 6 -35.63 20.11 33.34
N ILE A 7 -35.35 18.81 33.06
CA ILE A 7 -34.00 18.32 32.88
C ILE A 7 -33.60 18.62 31.41
N VAL A 8 -32.76 19.63 31.21
CA VAL A 8 -32.14 19.90 29.90
C VAL A 8 -31.01 18.91 29.74
N SER A 9 -31.25 17.84 28.96
CA SER A 9 -30.18 16.95 28.50
C SER A 9 -29.39 17.64 27.39
N VAL A 10 -28.23 18.15 27.74
CA VAL A 10 -27.25 18.64 26.76
C VAL A 10 -26.60 17.40 26.12
N PHE A 11 -27.04 17.05 24.90
CA PHE A 11 -26.37 16.09 24.07
C PHE A 11 -25.06 16.70 23.57
N PHE A 12 -23.95 16.30 24.16
CA PHE A 12 -22.62 16.49 23.58
C PHE A 12 -22.50 15.56 22.37
N ILE A 13 -22.84 16.08 21.19
CA ILE A 13 -22.47 15.42 19.92
C ILE A 13 -20.99 15.66 19.72
N PHE A 14 -20.18 14.76 20.27
CA PHE A 14 -18.77 14.70 19.93
C PHE A 14 -18.66 14.33 18.46
N SER A 15 -17.97 15.15 17.71
CA SER A 15 -17.58 14.89 16.33
C SER A 15 -16.56 13.74 16.29
N ILE A 16 -17.05 12.51 16.36
CA ILE A 16 -16.29 11.24 16.32
C ILE A 16 -15.67 11.03 14.90
N SER A 17 -16.10 11.82 13.91
CA SER A 17 -15.81 11.55 12.50
C SER A 17 -14.36 11.77 12.06
N ALA A 18 -13.59 12.63 12.70
CA ALA A 18 -12.19 12.89 12.34
C ALA A 18 -11.22 11.90 13.01
N TYR A 19 -11.49 11.56 14.28
CA TYR A 19 -10.68 10.64 15.07
C TYR A 19 -10.76 9.18 14.56
N SER A 20 -11.93 8.77 14.04
CA SER A 20 -12.12 7.42 13.51
C SER A 20 -11.38 7.15 12.19
N LYS A 21 -11.05 8.20 11.41
CA LYS A 21 -10.39 8.04 10.11
C LYS A 21 -8.88 7.84 10.24
N ASP A 22 -8.23 8.52 11.18
CA ASP A 22 -6.80 8.35 11.46
C ASP A 22 -6.52 7.03 12.22
N TYR A 23 -7.42 6.65 13.14
CA TYR A 23 -7.33 5.38 13.86
C TYR A 23 -7.49 4.16 12.93
N GLY A 24 -8.31 4.28 11.88
CA GLY A 24 -8.60 3.18 10.96
C GLY A 24 -7.38 2.67 10.17
N TYR A 25 -6.50 3.53 9.68
CA TYR A 25 -5.35 3.07 8.90
C TYR A 25 -4.23 2.51 9.79
N GLN A 26 -3.99 3.07 10.96
CA GLN A 26 -3.01 2.54 11.91
C GLN A 26 -3.44 1.17 12.44
N GLN A 27 -4.72 1.00 12.73
CA GLN A 27 -5.28 -0.30 13.10
C GLN A 27 -5.13 -1.30 11.97
N PHE A 28 -5.41 -0.91 10.72
CA PHE A 28 -5.22 -1.76 9.55
C PHE A 28 -3.77 -2.22 9.40
N LEU A 29 -2.78 -1.32 9.56
CA LEU A 29 -1.36 -1.67 9.52
C LEU A 29 -0.99 -2.68 10.61
N SER A 30 -1.47 -2.43 11.85
CA SER A 30 -1.20 -3.28 13.01
C SER A 30 -1.86 -4.66 12.88
N ASP A 31 -3.15 -4.72 12.59
CA ASP A 31 -3.92 -5.98 12.52
C ASP A 31 -3.40 -6.90 11.42
N ASN A 32 -2.89 -6.32 10.35
CA ASN A 32 -2.31 -7.07 9.24
C ASN A 32 -0.80 -7.30 9.36
N SER A 33 -0.17 -6.81 10.43
CA SER A 33 1.28 -6.88 10.65
C SER A 33 2.08 -6.39 9.45
N LEU A 34 1.63 -5.27 8.85
CA LEU A 34 2.26 -4.71 7.67
C LEU A 34 3.57 -4.01 8.06
N ILE A 35 4.62 -4.27 7.30
CA ILE A 35 5.90 -3.59 7.43
C ILE A 35 6.11 -2.63 6.26
N PRO A 36 6.74 -1.47 6.48
CA PRO A 36 7.02 -0.54 5.39
C PRO A 36 8.06 -1.12 4.43
N VAL A 37 7.88 -0.88 3.14
CA VAL A 37 8.91 -1.17 2.12
C VAL A 37 10.02 -0.12 2.12
N ILE A 38 9.73 1.07 2.66
CA ILE A 38 10.73 2.11 2.97
C ILE A 38 10.40 2.61 4.38
N GLU A 39 11.35 2.47 5.29
CA GLU A 39 11.23 2.87 6.69
C GLU A 39 11.93 4.21 6.94
N SER A 40 11.23 5.13 7.60
CA SER A 40 11.80 6.38 8.09
C SER A 40 12.80 6.14 9.23
N LYS A 41 13.83 6.96 9.27
CA LYS A 41 14.76 7.03 10.42
C LYS A 41 14.49 8.21 11.35
N SER A 42 13.37 8.91 11.12
CA SER A 42 12.98 10.09 11.92
C SER A 42 12.05 9.69 13.07
N ASP A 43 12.14 10.41 14.19
CA ASP A 43 11.23 10.24 15.33
C ASP A 43 9.79 10.72 15.04
N ILE A 44 9.64 11.62 14.06
CA ILE A 44 8.34 12.11 13.61
C ILE A 44 8.10 11.60 12.20
N THR A 45 7.08 10.79 12.02
CA THR A 45 6.81 10.12 10.75
C THR A 45 5.39 10.36 10.24
N VAL A 46 5.25 10.25 8.93
CA VAL A 46 3.95 10.19 8.22
C VAL A 46 3.91 8.88 7.44
N ASP A 47 2.88 8.09 7.66
CA ASP A 47 2.66 6.86 6.90
C ASP A 47 2.02 7.17 5.56
N ILE A 48 2.56 6.57 4.50
CA ILE A 48 1.93 6.47 3.18
C ILE A 48 1.64 5.01 2.92
N ILE A 49 0.37 4.69 2.71
CA ILE A 49 -0.07 3.36 2.28
C ILE A 49 -0.49 3.48 0.82
N GLU A 50 0.18 2.78 -0.07
CA GLU A 50 -0.24 2.61 -1.46
C GLU A 50 -0.98 1.29 -1.62
N PHE A 51 -2.20 1.34 -2.13
CA PHE A 51 -2.91 0.17 -2.65
C PHE A 51 -2.59 0.05 -4.13
N SER A 52 -1.82 -0.96 -4.48
CA SER A 52 -1.15 -1.09 -5.77
C SER A 52 -1.40 -2.43 -6.43
N SER A 53 -1.38 -2.43 -7.75
CA SER A 53 -1.42 -3.65 -8.54
C SER A 53 -0.24 -3.69 -9.50
N PHE A 54 0.50 -4.78 -9.50
CA PHE A 54 1.63 -4.95 -10.41
C PHE A 54 1.24 -4.83 -11.89
N SER A 55 0.01 -5.20 -12.27
CA SER A 55 -0.47 -5.06 -13.65
C SER A 55 -1.06 -3.69 -14.00
N CYS A 56 -1.02 -2.73 -13.08
CA CYS A 56 -1.55 -1.38 -13.29
C CYS A 56 -0.49 -0.45 -13.89
N SER A 57 -0.71 0.06 -15.09
CA SER A 57 0.20 0.99 -15.75
C SER A 57 0.40 2.31 -14.98
N HIS A 58 -0.65 2.82 -14.34
CA HIS A 58 -0.55 4.03 -13.51
C HIS A 58 0.27 3.78 -12.23
N CYS A 59 0.27 2.56 -11.69
CA CYS A 59 1.15 2.18 -10.58
C CYS A 59 2.61 2.13 -11.06
N ALA A 60 2.88 1.51 -12.22
CA ALA A 60 4.21 1.50 -12.81
C ALA A 60 4.74 2.93 -13.07
N THR A 61 3.92 3.82 -13.64
CA THR A 61 4.29 5.23 -13.82
C THR A 61 4.58 5.92 -12.48
N PHE A 62 3.76 5.66 -11.45
CA PHE A 62 4.00 6.21 -10.13
C PHE A 62 5.36 5.77 -9.57
N HIS A 63 5.67 4.49 -9.59
CA HIS A 63 6.94 3.94 -9.08
C HIS A 63 8.14 4.42 -9.88
N ASN A 64 8.05 4.45 -11.20
CA ASN A 64 9.17 4.76 -12.09
C ASN A 64 9.45 6.27 -12.24
N GLU A 65 8.50 7.12 -11.86
CA GLU A 65 8.61 8.58 -12.04
C GLU A 65 8.29 9.34 -10.75
N THR A 66 7.04 9.32 -10.31
CA THR A 66 6.54 10.16 -9.21
C THR A 66 7.17 9.80 -7.85
N LEU A 67 7.33 8.50 -7.55
CA LEU A 67 7.96 8.05 -6.32
C LEU A 67 9.45 8.40 -6.28
N LEU A 68 10.15 8.36 -7.41
CA LEU A 68 11.55 8.77 -7.50
C LEU A 68 11.69 10.26 -7.18
N GLU A 69 10.86 11.13 -7.77
CA GLU A 69 10.82 12.56 -7.47
C GLU A 69 10.47 12.80 -5.98
N LEU A 70 9.52 12.04 -5.44
CA LEU A 70 9.11 12.17 -4.04
C LEU A 70 10.25 11.75 -3.09
N LYS A 71 11.00 10.69 -3.39
CA LYS A 71 12.17 10.23 -2.61
C LYS A 71 13.28 11.28 -2.52
N GLU A 72 13.42 12.15 -3.52
CA GLU A 72 14.41 13.25 -3.51
C GLU A 72 14.00 14.43 -2.61
N SER A 73 12.74 14.48 -2.19
CA SER A 73 12.27 15.59 -1.35
C SER A 73 12.70 15.44 0.12
N GLU A 74 12.99 16.57 0.77
CA GLU A 74 13.39 16.62 2.18
C GLU A 74 12.33 16.03 3.13
N VAL A 75 11.05 16.07 2.76
CA VAL A 75 9.98 15.54 3.60
C VAL A 75 9.93 14.02 3.57
N PHE A 76 10.47 13.37 2.55
CA PHE A 76 10.39 11.93 2.38
C PHE A 76 11.20 11.16 3.43
N LYS A 77 12.25 11.73 3.99
CA LYS A 77 13.00 11.14 5.12
C LYS A 77 12.14 10.88 6.37
N ASN A 78 10.97 11.53 6.44
CA ASN A 78 9.98 11.37 7.51
C ASN A 78 8.84 10.42 7.11
N VAL A 79 8.96 9.66 6.01
CA VAL A 79 7.89 8.80 5.49
C VAL A 79 8.19 7.34 5.78
N ASN A 80 7.21 6.64 6.39
CA ASN A 80 7.10 5.19 6.28
C ASN A 80 6.21 4.87 5.08
N TYR A 81 6.75 4.16 4.10
CA TYR A 81 6.03 3.85 2.87
C TYR A 81 5.67 2.38 2.81
N TYR A 82 4.38 2.10 2.72
CA TYR A 82 3.80 0.76 2.66
C TYR A 82 3.20 0.51 1.28
N VAL A 83 3.40 -0.68 0.74
CA VAL A 83 2.73 -1.16 -0.46
C VAL A 83 1.83 -2.33 -0.08
N VAL A 84 0.53 -2.16 -0.31
CA VAL A 84 -0.51 -3.16 -0.09
C VAL A 84 -1.00 -3.66 -1.44
N ASP A 85 -0.91 -4.96 -1.63
CA ASP A 85 -1.33 -5.59 -2.89
C ASP A 85 -2.85 -5.46 -3.09
N PHE A 86 -3.21 -4.97 -4.27
CA PHE A 86 -4.58 -4.88 -4.75
C PHE A 86 -4.63 -5.45 -6.18
N PRO A 87 -4.48 -6.78 -6.34
CA PRO A 87 -4.32 -7.38 -7.65
C PRO A 87 -5.56 -7.23 -8.52
N LEU A 88 -5.38 -6.66 -9.73
CA LEU A 88 -6.47 -6.44 -10.69
C LEU A 88 -6.71 -7.65 -11.60
N ASN A 89 -5.77 -8.59 -11.65
CA ASN A 89 -5.85 -9.80 -12.45
C ASN A 89 -4.95 -10.91 -11.88
N GLN A 90 -5.01 -12.09 -12.50
CA GLN A 90 -4.27 -13.27 -12.06
C GLN A 90 -2.74 -13.07 -12.11
N ALA A 91 -2.21 -12.38 -13.13
CA ALA A 91 -0.78 -12.12 -13.23
C ALA A 91 -0.29 -11.20 -12.11
N ALA A 92 -1.06 -10.13 -11.77
CA ALA A 92 -0.77 -9.28 -10.63
C ALA A 92 -0.86 -10.03 -9.31
N PHE A 93 -1.84 -10.93 -9.14
CA PHE A 93 -1.94 -11.77 -7.95
C PHE A 93 -0.73 -12.70 -7.80
N TYR A 94 -0.30 -13.31 -8.91
CA TYR A 94 0.91 -14.12 -8.93
C TYR A 94 2.16 -13.31 -8.53
N ALA A 95 2.34 -12.12 -9.10
CA ALA A 95 3.41 -11.21 -8.72
C ALA A 95 3.35 -10.83 -7.23
N SER A 96 2.17 -10.63 -6.67
CA SER A 96 1.97 -10.35 -5.24
C SER A 96 2.43 -11.52 -4.36
N ILE A 97 2.17 -12.77 -4.77
CA ILE A 97 2.66 -13.96 -4.06
C ILE A 97 4.18 -13.99 -4.08
N VAL A 98 4.81 -13.89 -5.27
CA VAL A 98 6.28 -13.90 -5.41
C VAL A 98 6.92 -12.79 -4.57
N GLY A 99 6.41 -11.56 -4.65
CA GLY A 99 6.91 -10.43 -3.86
C GLY A 99 6.67 -10.54 -2.36
N SER A 100 5.90 -11.53 -1.91
CA SER A 100 5.61 -11.77 -0.48
C SER A 100 6.31 -13.03 0.05
N CYS A 101 7.06 -13.75 -0.79
CA CYS A 101 7.80 -14.96 -0.39
C CYS A 101 8.93 -14.65 0.60
N ASP A 102 9.55 -13.49 0.45
CA ASP A 102 10.54 -12.97 1.39
C ASP A 102 10.35 -11.45 1.54
N LEU A 103 9.87 -11.02 2.69
CA LEU A 103 9.57 -9.61 2.92
C LEU A 103 10.83 -8.73 2.94
N SER A 104 12.01 -9.29 3.19
CA SER A 104 13.28 -8.56 3.11
C SER A 104 13.68 -8.24 1.66
N LEU A 105 13.24 -9.06 0.70
CA LEU A 105 13.47 -8.86 -0.73
C LEU A 105 12.33 -8.08 -1.41
N ARG A 106 11.19 -7.89 -0.71
CA ARG A 106 10.01 -7.26 -1.27
C ARG A 106 10.27 -5.87 -1.88
N PRO A 107 11.04 -4.95 -1.25
CA PRO A 107 11.27 -3.63 -1.83
C PRO A 107 11.93 -3.71 -3.21
N ILE A 108 13.00 -4.49 -3.33
CA ILE A 108 13.75 -4.62 -4.59
C ILE A 108 12.97 -5.42 -5.64
N TYR A 109 12.12 -6.36 -5.22
CA TYR A 109 11.21 -7.08 -6.12
C TYR A 109 10.17 -6.12 -6.72
N ILE A 110 9.55 -5.26 -5.91
CA ILE A 110 8.59 -4.23 -6.36
C ILE A 110 9.25 -3.33 -7.41
N ASP A 111 10.44 -2.81 -7.11
CA ASP A 111 11.19 -1.96 -8.04
C ASP A 111 11.43 -2.70 -9.38
N SER A 112 11.93 -3.94 -9.34
CA SER A 112 12.21 -4.74 -10.55
C SER A 112 10.97 -5.02 -11.40
N VAL A 113 9.83 -5.35 -10.77
CA VAL A 113 8.59 -5.64 -11.50
C VAL A 113 8.05 -4.38 -12.18
N TYR A 114 8.13 -3.21 -11.53
CA TYR A 114 7.67 -1.97 -12.14
C TYR A 114 8.65 -1.40 -13.17
N GLU A 115 9.95 -1.48 -12.94
CA GLU A 115 10.97 -1.10 -13.93
C GLU A 115 10.82 -1.90 -15.23
N ASN A 116 10.47 -3.18 -15.12
CA ASN A 116 10.30 -4.08 -16.27
C ASN A 116 8.82 -4.26 -16.66
N TYR A 117 7.94 -3.32 -16.28
CA TYR A 117 6.50 -3.42 -16.52
C TYR A 117 6.15 -3.77 -17.96
N ASP A 118 6.73 -3.04 -18.93
CA ASP A 118 6.48 -3.25 -20.35
C ASP A 118 7.05 -4.58 -20.91
N VAL A 119 8.00 -5.18 -20.22
CA VAL A 119 8.61 -6.46 -20.62
C VAL A 119 7.67 -7.60 -20.24
N TRP A 120 7.36 -7.72 -18.95
CA TRP A 120 6.58 -8.86 -18.48
C TRP A 120 5.10 -8.79 -18.86
N THR A 121 4.50 -7.57 -18.91
CA THR A 121 3.08 -7.42 -19.30
C THR A 121 2.83 -7.67 -20.79
N LYS A 122 3.87 -7.61 -21.62
CA LYS A 122 3.79 -7.86 -23.06
C LYS A 122 4.34 -9.23 -23.48
N ALA A 123 4.66 -10.10 -22.52
CA ALA A 123 5.05 -11.48 -22.82
C ALA A 123 3.92 -12.20 -23.57
N GLU A 124 4.28 -13.00 -24.59
CA GLU A 124 3.32 -13.60 -25.50
C GLU A 124 2.46 -14.70 -24.86
N THR A 125 2.96 -15.32 -23.79
CA THR A 125 2.28 -16.43 -23.11
C THR A 125 2.19 -16.20 -21.61
N GLY A 126 1.20 -16.87 -20.97
CA GLY A 126 1.09 -16.86 -19.51
C GLY A 126 2.30 -17.45 -18.81
N GLU A 127 2.90 -18.51 -19.40
CA GLU A 127 4.14 -19.11 -18.92
C GLU A 127 5.29 -18.11 -18.97
N GLY A 128 5.43 -17.35 -20.06
CA GLY A 128 6.45 -16.32 -20.16
C GLY A 128 6.31 -15.20 -19.13
N ILE A 129 5.07 -14.81 -18.80
CA ILE A 129 4.80 -13.87 -17.70
C ILE A 129 5.29 -14.45 -16.38
N ILE A 130 4.94 -15.70 -16.07
CA ILE A 130 5.34 -16.40 -14.83
C ILE A 130 6.86 -16.51 -14.73
N GLU A 131 7.54 -16.92 -15.81
CA GLU A 131 9.00 -17.03 -15.85
C GLU A 131 9.68 -15.69 -15.56
N LEU A 132 9.21 -14.59 -16.17
CA LEU A 132 9.75 -13.26 -15.91
C LEU A 132 9.54 -12.82 -14.46
N LEU A 133 8.33 -12.96 -13.94
CA LEU A 133 8.02 -12.59 -12.55
C LEU A 133 8.84 -13.40 -11.53
N ASN A 134 9.04 -14.70 -11.77
CA ASN A 134 9.92 -15.53 -10.96
C ASN A 134 11.37 -15.08 -11.05
N SER A 135 11.85 -14.78 -12.27
CA SER A 135 13.23 -14.38 -12.50
C SER A 135 13.62 -13.13 -11.70
N TYR A 136 12.72 -12.18 -11.52
CA TYR A 136 12.97 -10.98 -10.71
C TYR A 136 13.19 -11.32 -9.23
N GLY A 137 12.43 -12.28 -8.68
CA GLY A 137 12.67 -12.77 -7.32
C GLY A 137 14.00 -13.52 -7.18
N LEU A 138 14.27 -14.46 -8.10
CA LEU A 138 15.48 -15.27 -8.10
C LEU A 138 16.75 -14.43 -8.27
N GLN A 139 16.74 -13.43 -9.14
CA GLN A 139 17.87 -12.51 -9.35
C GLN A 139 18.27 -11.73 -8.10
N HIS A 140 17.30 -11.48 -7.21
CA HIS A 140 17.52 -10.77 -5.95
C HIS A 140 17.76 -11.68 -4.75
N GLY A 141 17.86 -13.00 -4.96
CA GLY A 141 18.28 -13.95 -3.94
C GLY A 141 17.16 -14.79 -3.33
N LEU A 142 15.93 -14.71 -3.87
CA LEU A 142 14.88 -15.67 -3.50
C LEU A 142 15.32 -17.07 -3.95
N GLY A 143 15.30 -18.06 -3.04
CA GLY A 143 15.67 -19.43 -3.37
C GLY A 143 14.57 -20.12 -4.20
N GLU A 144 14.96 -20.99 -5.16
CA GLU A 144 13.99 -21.75 -5.98
C GLU A 144 13.04 -22.60 -5.12
N GLU A 145 13.58 -23.32 -4.13
CA GLU A 145 12.77 -24.13 -3.20
C GLU A 145 11.82 -23.25 -2.37
N GLN A 146 12.30 -22.09 -1.90
CA GLN A 146 11.49 -21.12 -1.16
C GLN A 146 10.35 -20.59 -2.02
N LEU A 147 10.62 -20.25 -3.27
CA LEU A 147 9.62 -19.83 -4.24
C LEU A 147 8.57 -20.91 -4.46
N GLU A 148 8.98 -22.16 -4.66
CA GLU A 148 8.06 -23.29 -4.89
C GLU A 148 7.14 -23.54 -3.69
N ILE A 149 7.68 -23.50 -2.46
CA ILE A 149 6.89 -23.60 -1.22
C ILE A 149 5.92 -22.43 -1.10
N CYS A 150 6.39 -21.22 -1.37
CA CYS A 150 5.62 -20.00 -1.25
C CYS A 150 4.43 -19.99 -2.22
N LEU A 151 4.65 -20.38 -3.47
CA LEU A 151 3.58 -20.45 -4.48
C LEU A 151 2.44 -21.43 -4.13
N LYS A 152 2.71 -22.41 -3.27
CA LYS A 152 1.73 -23.38 -2.77
C LYS A 152 1.11 -22.97 -1.43
N ASN A 153 1.52 -21.84 -0.86
CA ASN A 153 1.06 -21.39 0.46
C ASN A 153 -0.32 -20.74 0.38
N GLU A 154 -1.36 -21.52 0.67
CA GLU A 154 -2.75 -21.06 0.66
C GLU A 154 -3.02 -19.97 1.71
N ASP A 155 -2.36 -19.99 2.87
CA ASP A 155 -2.54 -18.98 3.91
C ASP A 155 -2.03 -17.61 3.42
N LEU A 156 -0.90 -17.57 2.72
CA LEU A 156 -0.39 -16.35 2.09
C LEU A 156 -1.36 -15.83 1.01
N GLN A 157 -1.86 -16.72 0.15
CA GLN A 157 -2.82 -16.36 -0.90
C GLN A 157 -4.10 -15.78 -0.29
N ASN A 158 -4.64 -16.44 0.74
CA ASN A 158 -5.84 -15.98 1.46
C ASN A 158 -5.59 -14.64 2.14
N LYS A 159 -4.40 -14.43 2.74
CA LYS A 159 -4.03 -13.14 3.35
C LYS A 159 -4.00 -12.01 2.31
N LEU A 160 -3.42 -12.24 1.14
CA LEU A 160 -3.38 -11.23 0.06
C LEU A 160 -4.79 -10.86 -0.44
N LEU A 161 -5.67 -11.86 -0.61
CA LEU A 161 -7.06 -11.63 -1.00
C LEU A 161 -7.85 -10.90 0.12
N SER A 162 -7.62 -11.25 1.38
CA SER A 162 -8.24 -10.58 2.52
C SER A 162 -7.82 -9.10 2.58
N LEU A 163 -6.53 -8.80 2.39
CA LEU A 163 -6.03 -7.42 2.34
C LEU A 163 -6.72 -6.60 1.24
N GLN A 164 -6.98 -7.17 0.08
CA GLN A 164 -7.73 -6.51 -0.99
C GLN A 164 -9.17 -6.19 -0.56
N VAL A 165 -9.87 -7.16 0.05
CA VAL A 165 -11.25 -6.99 0.54
C VAL A 165 -11.30 -5.95 1.66
N ASP A 166 -10.37 -6.01 2.61
CA ASP A 166 -10.30 -5.04 3.71
C ASP A 166 -9.99 -3.63 3.21
N SER A 167 -9.12 -3.51 2.19
CA SER A 167 -8.83 -2.23 1.52
C SER A 167 -10.07 -1.60 0.89
N GLN A 168 -10.93 -2.41 0.27
CA GLN A 168 -12.23 -1.96 -0.26
C GLN A 168 -13.18 -1.52 0.85
N ASN A 169 -13.32 -2.35 1.89
CA ASN A 169 -14.31 -2.12 2.95
C ASN A 169 -13.92 -0.95 3.87
N ILE A 170 -12.64 -0.83 4.24
CA ILE A 170 -12.16 0.15 5.22
C ILE A 170 -11.89 1.51 4.55
N PHE A 171 -11.24 1.48 3.37
CA PHE A 171 -10.77 2.71 2.71
C PHE A 171 -11.56 3.05 1.44
N GLY A 172 -12.49 2.19 1.00
CA GLY A 172 -13.24 2.37 -0.24
C GLY A 172 -12.29 2.42 -1.45
N VAL A 173 -11.29 1.51 -1.49
CA VAL A 173 -10.39 1.40 -2.64
C VAL A 173 -11.15 0.75 -3.79
N GLU A 174 -11.27 1.48 -4.91
CA GLU A 174 -11.98 1.02 -6.12
C GLU A 174 -11.06 0.97 -7.35
N SER A 175 -9.87 1.55 -7.24
CA SER A 175 -8.89 1.62 -8.33
C SER A 175 -7.47 1.76 -7.79
N THR A 176 -6.48 1.45 -8.64
CA THR A 176 -5.06 1.58 -8.32
C THR A 176 -4.35 2.59 -9.23
N PRO A 177 -3.33 3.30 -8.74
CA PRO A 177 -2.97 3.38 -7.34
C PRO A 177 -3.97 4.21 -6.54
N THR A 178 -4.20 3.83 -5.29
CA THR A 178 -4.90 4.66 -4.29
C THR A 178 -4.02 4.74 -3.07
N PHE A 179 -3.94 5.91 -2.44
CA PHE A 179 -3.06 6.16 -1.31
C PHE A 179 -3.83 6.62 -0.09
N ILE A 180 -3.31 6.27 1.10
CA ILE A 180 -3.65 6.94 2.37
C ILE A 180 -2.36 7.62 2.85
N VAL A 181 -2.37 8.95 2.88
CA VAL A 181 -1.22 9.79 3.27
C VAL A 181 -1.53 10.48 4.59
N GLY A 182 -0.99 9.97 5.70
CA GLY A 182 -1.31 10.47 7.04
C GLY A 182 -2.82 10.54 7.29
N GLY A 183 -3.57 9.50 6.90
CA GLY A 183 -5.03 9.41 7.01
C GLY A 183 -5.82 10.09 5.89
N LYS A 184 -5.18 10.81 4.96
CA LYS A 184 -5.86 11.43 3.81
C LYS A 184 -5.82 10.52 2.58
N LYS A 185 -6.99 10.17 2.03
CA LYS A 185 -7.11 9.42 0.78
C LYS A 185 -6.73 10.29 -0.43
N VAL A 186 -5.88 9.74 -1.31
CA VAL A 186 -5.48 10.31 -2.60
C VAL A 186 -5.67 9.22 -3.66
N GLN A 187 -6.37 9.52 -4.75
CA GLN A 187 -6.65 8.55 -5.82
C GLN A 187 -5.85 8.84 -7.08
N GLY A 188 -5.33 7.78 -7.68
CA GLY A 188 -4.57 7.83 -8.93
C GLY A 188 -3.15 8.37 -8.77
N ASN A 189 -2.35 8.24 -9.82
CA ASN A 189 -1.02 8.83 -9.88
C ASN A 189 -1.17 10.37 -9.93
N ARG A 190 -0.72 11.04 -8.87
CA ARG A 190 -0.70 12.50 -8.72
C ARG A 190 0.74 12.99 -8.74
N PRO A 191 1.00 14.25 -9.13
CA PRO A 191 2.35 14.82 -9.07
C PRO A 191 2.96 14.72 -7.65
N ALA A 192 4.27 14.52 -7.55
CA ALA A 192 4.99 14.43 -6.28
C ALA A 192 4.73 15.66 -5.38
N SER A 193 4.58 16.84 -5.97
CA SER A 193 4.26 18.09 -5.26
C SER A 193 2.95 18.03 -4.45
N GLU A 194 1.96 17.23 -4.87
CA GLU A 194 0.72 17.03 -4.10
C GLU A 194 0.99 16.22 -2.84
N PHE A 195 1.75 15.13 -2.95
CA PHE A 195 2.19 14.32 -1.82
C PHE A 195 3.03 15.13 -0.84
N ILE A 196 4.05 15.85 -1.33
CA ILE A 196 4.93 16.73 -0.54
C ILE A 196 4.10 17.72 0.29
N LYS A 197 3.09 18.35 -0.33
CA LYS A 197 2.20 19.31 0.36
C LYS A 197 1.41 18.64 1.49
N ILE A 198 0.90 17.42 1.27
CA ILE A 198 0.13 16.69 2.30
C ILE A 198 1.05 16.28 3.45
N ILE A 199 2.22 15.69 3.14
CA ILE A 199 3.22 15.26 4.12
C ILE A 199 3.68 16.47 4.96
N SER A 200 4.10 17.57 4.32
CA SER A 200 4.54 18.79 5.02
C SER A 200 3.46 19.32 5.97
N LYS A 201 2.19 19.29 5.55
CA LYS A 201 1.10 19.71 6.42
C LYS A 201 0.93 18.79 7.63
N LYS A 202 1.14 17.48 7.46
CA LYS A 202 1.03 16.49 8.55
C LYS A 202 2.19 16.59 9.54
N LEU A 203 3.41 16.82 9.07
CA LEU A 203 4.59 17.01 9.92
C LEU A 203 4.54 18.29 10.78
N ASN A 204 3.72 19.27 10.41
CA ASN A 204 3.57 20.53 11.13
C ASN A 204 2.32 20.56 12.05
N GLN A 205 1.65 19.43 12.27
CA GLN A 205 0.50 19.28 13.18
C GLN A 205 0.91 18.69 14.53
#